data_a8831c04886cea8156c6f8c5fdf17d55
#
_entry.id   a8831c04886cea8156c6f8c5fdf17d55
#
_cell.length_a   1.000
_cell.length_b   1.000
_cell.length_c   1.000
_cell.angle_alpha   90.00
_cell.angle_beta   90.00
_cell.angle_gamma   90.00
#
_symmetry.space_group_name_H-M   'P 1'
#
loop_
_entity.id
_entity.type
_entity.pdbx_description
1 polymer ?
#
loop_
_entity_poly.entity_id
_entity_poly.type
_entity_poly.pdbx_seq_one_letter_code
_entity_poly.pdbx_strand_id
1 'polypeptide(L)'
;IAVQANGYGEIAESALNAQDIAGPDFAPAFSLSQADARILKRALRNKISACENNTTDSEDTHNTPEQDAALLRRFSLKVSLDARSRVIPDTTAGNITGKIQGTETDSMILLSAHYDSYFDGFQDDNAAVAMMLGIARALIKGGYKPSHTLVFCAMAAEEWGIIDSKYDWSTGAYNQVFRVHPNWQGKVIADLNFELPAHA
;
A
#
# COMPACT_ATOMS: atom_id res chain seq x y z
N ILE A 1 14.22 -8.09 -5.10
CA ILE A 1 14.46 -6.78 -4.46
C ILE A 1 13.53 -5.79 -5.12
N ALA A 2 12.59 -5.26 -4.36
CA ALA A 2 11.76 -4.15 -4.78
C ALA A 2 12.48 -2.83 -4.48
N VAL A 3 12.41 -1.89 -5.40
CA VAL A 3 12.97 -0.56 -5.25
C VAL A 3 11.87 0.43 -5.57
N GLN A 4 11.67 1.40 -4.71
CA GLN A 4 10.69 2.43 -4.95
C GLN A 4 11.01 3.20 -6.24
N ALA A 5 10.03 3.26 -7.14
CA ALA A 5 10.11 4.06 -8.35
C ALA A 5 9.76 5.52 -8.04
N ASN A 6 10.30 6.44 -8.83
CA ASN A 6 9.85 7.84 -8.84
C ASN A 6 8.48 7.89 -9.52
N GLY A 7 7.41 7.81 -8.73
CA GLY A 7 6.06 7.82 -9.29
C GLY A 7 5.33 9.15 -9.13
N TYR A 8 5.52 9.82 -8.01
CA TYR A 8 4.60 10.85 -7.57
C TYR A 8 5.35 11.99 -6.85
N GLY A 9 5.97 12.88 -7.63
CA GLY A 9 6.69 14.01 -7.07
C GLY A 9 8.12 13.71 -6.61
N GLU A 10 8.74 14.68 -5.95
CA GLU A 10 10.09 14.53 -5.43
C GLU A 10 10.07 13.73 -4.12
N ILE A 11 10.60 12.53 -4.18
CA ILE A 11 10.82 11.70 -2.99
C ILE A 11 12.28 11.84 -2.57
N ALA A 12 12.53 12.14 -1.31
CA ALA A 12 13.87 12.19 -0.76
C ALA A 12 14.62 10.87 -1.05
N GLU A 13 15.88 10.95 -1.47
CA GLU A 13 16.66 9.77 -1.85
C GLU A 13 16.82 8.73 -0.73
N SER A 14 16.71 9.15 0.51
CA SER A 14 16.76 8.32 1.70
C SER A 14 15.39 7.86 2.20
N ALA A 15 14.31 8.30 1.55
CA ALA A 15 12.98 7.90 1.97
C ALA A 15 12.75 6.41 1.76
N LEU A 16 12.13 5.80 2.73
CA LEU A 16 11.63 4.43 2.68
C LEU A 16 10.11 4.48 2.51
N ASN A 17 9.62 3.71 1.58
CA ASN A 17 8.23 3.30 1.55
C ASN A 17 8.20 1.83 1.94
N ALA A 18 7.65 1.53 3.09
CA ALA A 18 7.50 0.15 3.52
C ALA A 18 6.13 -0.35 3.06
N GLN A 19 6.14 -1.24 2.10
CA GLN A 19 4.99 -2.11 1.87
C GLN A 19 5.35 -3.49 2.36
N ASP A 20 4.52 -4.05 3.19
CA ASP A 20 4.64 -5.43 3.60
C ASP A 20 4.04 -6.32 2.49
N ILE A 21 4.91 -6.93 1.72
CA ILE A 21 4.54 -7.83 0.64
C ILE A 21 4.76 -9.30 1.00
N ALA A 22 5.10 -9.58 2.24
CA ALA A 22 5.42 -10.92 2.69
C ALA A 22 4.67 -11.24 3.99
N GLY A 23 3.91 -12.31 3.96
CA GLY A 23 3.40 -12.95 5.16
C GLY A 23 4.48 -13.70 5.95
N PRO A 24 4.18 -14.21 7.14
CA PRO A 24 5.15 -14.89 8.02
C PRO A 24 5.80 -16.13 7.40
N ASP A 25 5.15 -16.75 6.45
CA ASP A 25 5.60 -18.01 5.82
C ASP A 25 6.32 -17.80 4.47
N PHE A 26 6.48 -16.56 4.04
CA PHE A 26 7.14 -16.21 2.77
C PHE A 26 8.61 -15.83 2.98
N ALA A 27 9.32 -15.75 1.87
CA ALA A 27 10.71 -15.30 1.89
C ALA A 27 10.79 -13.84 2.42
N PRO A 28 11.79 -13.51 3.25
CA PRO A 28 11.97 -12.16 3.75
C PRO A 28 12.01 -11.13 2.62
N ALA A 29 11.22 -10.08 2.74
CA ALA A 29 11.20 -8.97 1.81
C ALA A 29 11.64 -7.68 2.51
N PHE A 30 12.34 -6.83 1.77
CA PHE A 30 12.89 -5.58 2.28
C PHE A 30 12.66 -4.47 1.27
N SER A 31 12.11 -3.36 1.72
CA SER A 31 12.11 -2.13 0.95
C SER A 31 13.44 -1.40 1.13
N LEU A 32 13.95 -0.85 0.05
CA LEU A 32 15.20 -0.11 0.04
C LEU A 32 14.96 1.31 -0.45
N SER A 33 15.65 2.26 0.19
CA SER A 33 15.72 3.61 -0.34
C SER A 33 16.37 3.62 -1.73
N GLN A 34 16.12 4.66 -2.52
CA GLN A 34 16.80 4.83 -3.81
C GLN A 34 18.31 4.96 -3.64
N ALA A 35 18.78 5.58 -2.56
CA ALA A 35 20.20 5.71 -2.24
C ALA A 35 20.84 4.34 -2.03
N ASP A 36 20.23 3.49 -1.21
CA ASP A 36 20.72 2.14 -0.93
C ASP A 36 20.65 1.25 -2.19
N ALA A 37 19.57 1.36 -2.95
CA ALA A 37 19.44 0.64 -4.22
C ALA A 37 20.54 1.00 -5.22
N ARG A 38 20.96 2.29 -5.27
CA ARG A 38 22.10 2.70 -6.10
C ARG A 38 23.42 2.08 -5.65
N ILE A 39 23.64 1.92 -4.34
CA ILE A 39 24.81 1.25 -3.78
C ILE A 39 24.86 -0.21 -4.26
N LEU A 40 23.74 -0.93 -4.12
CA LEU A 40 23.65 -2.32 -4.57
C LEU A 40 23.85 -2.46 -6.08
N LYS A 41 23.18 -1.59 -6.88
CA LYS A 41 23.33 -1.57 -8.33
C LYS A 41 24.79 -1.31 -8.75
N ARG A 42 25.49 -0.40 -8.06
CA ARG A 42 26.91 -0.13 -8.32
C ARG A 42 27.78 -1.33 -8.00
N ALA A 43 27.57 -1.94 -6.83
CA ALA A 43 28.32 -3.13 -6.42
C ALA A 43 28.14 -4.30 -7.41
N LEU A 44 26.91 -4.50 -7.89
CA LEU A 44 26.61 -5.52 -8.89
C LEU A 44 27.31 -5.23 -10.24
N ARG A 45 27.22 -3.99 -10.73
CA ARG A 45 27.90 -3.56 -11.97
C ARG A 45 29.41 -3.78 -11.89
N ASN A 46 30.04 -3.37 -10.79
CA ASN A 46 31.47 -3.54 -10.58
C ASN A 46 31.86 -5.03 -10.62
N LYS A 47 31.04 -5.89 -10.03
CA LYS A 47 31.27 -7.33 -10.05
C LYS A 47 31.12 -7.91 -11.46
N ILE A 48 30.12 -7.49 -12.22
CA ILE A 48 29.91 -7.89 -13.62
C ILE A 48 31.13 -7.48 -14.45
N SER A 49 31.52 -6.20 -14.42
CA SER A 49 32.70 -5.71 -15.17
C SER A 49 33.99 -6.42 -14.81
N ALA A 50 34.19 -6.74 -13.52
CA ALA A 50 35.35 -7.49 -13.09
C ALA A 50 35.33 -8.94 -13.61
N CYS A 51 34.17 -9.52 -13.83
CA CYS A 51 34.03 -10.85 -14.43
C CYS A 51 34.25 -10.84 -15.94
N GLU A 52 33.70 -9.83 -16.64
CA GLU A 52 33.83 -9.64 -18.08
C GLU A 52 35.30 -9.44 -18.49
N ASN A 53 36.05 -8.64 -17.74
CA ASN A 53 37.45 -8.39 -17.99
C ASN A 53 38.36 -9.65 -17.79
N ASN A 54 37.83 -10.70 -17.16
CA ASN A 54 38.52 -11.95 -16.92
C ASN A 54 38.10 -13.09 -17.89
N THR A 55 37.19 -12.81 -18.82
CA THR A 55 36.76 -13.74 -19.85
C THR A 55 37.38 -13.32 -21.17
N THR A 56 38.50 -13.96 -21.51
CA THR A 56 39.01 -13.96 -22.90
C THR A 56 38.12 -14.90 -23.70
N ASP A 57 37.49 -14.31 -24.73
CA ASP A 57 36.87 -14.92 -25.90
C ASP A 57 36.40 -16.37 -25.82
N SER A 58 35.09 -16.57 -25.90
CA SER A 58 34.53 -17.68 -26.69
C SER A 58 33.22 -17.24 -27.31
N GLU A 59 33.22 -17.22 -28.65
CA GLU A 59 32.06 -16.97 -29.49
C GLU A 59 30.93 -17.97 -29.25
N ASP A 60 29.68 -17.46 -29.37
CA ASP A 60 28.43 -18.17 -29.61
C ASP A 60 28.39 -19.69 -29.33
N THR A 61 28.13 -20.04 -28.08
CA THR A 61 27.61 -21.38 -27.78
C THR A 61 26.36 -21.20 -26.88
N HIS A 62 25.25 -21.80 -27.31
CA HIS A 62 24.09 -21.94 -26.44
C HIS A 62 24.51 -22.63 -25.13
N ASN A 63 24.43 -21.89 -24.02
CA ASN A 63 24.77 -22.43 -22.72
C ASN A 63 23.78 -23.52 -22.31
N THR A 64 24.26 -24.55 -21.64
CA THR A 64 23.37 -25.49 -20.96
C THR A 64 22.74 -24.81 -19.72
N PRO A 65 21.60 -25.32 -19.19
CA PRO A 65 21.02 -24.81 -17.94
C PRO A 65 21.99 -24.78 -16.76
N GLU A 66 22.94 -25.72 -16.72
CA GLU A 66 23.98 -25.76 -15.68
C GLU A 66 25.02 -24.64 -15.86
N GLN A 67 25.37 -24.32 -17.11
CA GLN A 67 26.25 -23.20 -17.42
C GLN A 67 25.59 -21.86 -17.10
N ASP A 68 24.31 -21.69 -17.40
CA ASP A 68 23.54 -20.50 -17.01
C ASP A 68 23.45 -20.37 -15.49
N ALA A 69 23.22 -21.46 -14.77
CA ALA A 69 23.20 -21.45 -13.31
C ALA A 69 24.56 -21.10 -12.71
N ALA A 70 25.66 -21.56 -13.34
CA ALA A 70 27.02 -21.21 -12.94
C ALA A 70 27.33 -19.73 -13.20
N LEU A 71 26.91 -19.21 -14.34
CA LEU A 71 26.98 -17.78 -14.68
C LEU A 71 26.21 -16.92 -13.68
N LEU A 72 24.97 -17.26 -13.36
CA LEU A 72 24.16 -16.56 -12.38
C LEU A 72 24.82 -16.56 -10.99
N ARG A 73 25.41 -17.67 -10.56
CA ARG A 73 26.18 -17.74 -9.31
C ARG A 73 27.43 -16.85 -9.34
N ARG A 74 28.12 -16.78 -10.47
CA ARG A 74 29.31 -15.95 -10.67
C ARG A 74 28.94 -14.44 -10.55
N PHE A 75 27.81 -14.04 -11.10
CA PHE A 75 27.32 -12.67 -11.05
C PHE A 75 26.48 -12.35 -9.79
N SER A 76 26.22 -13.32 -8.92
CA SER A 76 25.45 -13.09 -7.69
C SER A 76 26.22 -12.18 -6.71
N LEU A 77 25.48 -11.26 -6.09
CA LEU A 77 25.96 -10.45 -4.98
C LEU A 77 25.41 -11.03 -3.68
N LYS A 78 26.28 -11.28 -2.71
CA LYS A 78 25.84 -11.66 -1.37
C LYS A 78 25.58 -10.40 -0.57
N VAL A 79 24.42 -10.32 0.04
CA VAL A 79 23.99 -9.24 0.93
C VAL A 79 23.67 -9.86 2.29
N SER A 80 24.09 -9.21 3.36
CA SER A 80 23.68 -9.55 4.71
C SER A 80 22.62 -8.56 5.14
N LEU A 81 21.50 -9.06 5.63
CA LEU A 81 20.39 -8.26 6.13
C LEU A 81 20.13 -8.66 7.58
N ASP A 82 20.04 -7.67 8.46
CA ASP A 82 19.61 -7.87 9.85
C ASP A 82 18.27 -7.14 10.02
N ALA A 83 17.23 -7.90 10.21
CA ALA A 83 15.90 -7.37 10.45
C ALA A 83 15.23 -8.14 11.58
N ARG A 84 14.52 -7.41 12.42
CA ARG A 84 13.72 -7.99 13.51
C ARG A 84 12.30 -7.52 13.35
N SER A 85 11.40 -8.45 13.13
CA SER A 85 9.97 -8.18 13.04
C SER A 85 9.20 -9.15 13.90
N ARG A 86 7.99 -8.77 14.23
CA ARG A 86 7.05 -9.63 14.94
C ARG A 86 5.67 -9.40 14.37
N VAL A 87 5.03 -10.47 13.93
CA VAL A 87 3.61 -10.46 13.60
C VAL A 87 2.81 -10.55 14.88
N ILE A 88 1.87 -9.64 15.07
CA ILE A 88 0.93 -9.63 16.20
C ILE A 88 -0.45 -9.95 15.63
N PRO A 89 -0.92 -11.17 15.76
CA PRO A 89 -2.25 -11.55 15.28
C PRO A 89 -3.35 -10.98 16.21
N ASP A 90 -4.58 -11.03 15.72
CA ASP A 90 -5.79 -10.76 16.50
C ASP A 90 -5.86 -9.35 17.10
N THR A 91 -5.33 -8.36 16.39
CA THR A 91 -5.49 -6.97 16.78
C THR A 91 -6.87 -6.44 16.38
N THR A 92 -7.33 -5.41 17.07
CA THR A 92 -8.64 -4.81 16.84
C THR A 92 -8.47 -3.35 16.44
N ALA A 93 -9.15 -2.95 15.37
CA ALA A 93 -9.31 -1.57 14.95
C ALA A 93 -10.79 -1.28 14.69
N GLY A 94 -11.20 -0.03 14.76
CA GLY A 94 -12.60 0.33 14.60
C GLY A 94 -12.80 1.36 13.51
N ASN A 95 -13.75 1.14 12.60
CA ASN A 95 -14.19 2.17 11.67
C ASN A 95 -14.96 3.27 12.43
N ILE A 96 -14.82 4.50 11.97
CA ILE A 96 -15.50 5.66 12.56
C ILE A 96 -16.54 6.14 11.56
N THR A 97 -17.82 6.18 11.98
CA THR A 97 -18.89 6.61 11.11
C THR A 97 -19.63 7.82 11.69
N GLY A 98 -20.00 8.74 10.80
CA GLY A 98 -20.90 9.85 11.09
C GLY A 98 -21.93 9.99 9.98
N LYS A 99 -23.06 10.63 10.24
CA LYS A 99 -24.09 10.81 9.21
C LYS A 99 -24.77 12.18 9.26
N ILE A 100 -25.15 12.64 8.08
CA ILE A 100 -26.14 13.72 7.92
C ILE A 100 -27.41 13.06 7.40
N GLN A 101 -28.45 13.07 8.23
CA GLN A 101 -29.70 12.39 7.92
C GLN A 101 -30.41 13.04 6.73
N GLY A 102 -30.77 12.21 5.74
CA GLY A 102 -31.60 12.60 4.61
C GLY A 102 -33.08 12.50 4.91
N THR A 103 -33.87 13.05 4.00
CA THR A 103 -35.35 12.94 4.05
C THR A 103 -35.83 11.58 3.56
N GLU A 104 -35.07 10.92 2.67
CA GLU A 104 -35.29 9.57 2.21
C GLU A 104 -34.47 8.61 3.06
N THR A 105 -35.10 7.63 3.68
CA THR A 105 -34.44 6.76 4.65
C THR A 105 -33.93 5.44 4.07
N ASP A 106 -34.37 5.09 2.86
CA ASP A 106 -34.08 3.78 2.26
C ASP A 106 -32.82 3.74 1.41
N SER A 107 -32.20 4.91 1.20
CA SER A 107 -30.97 5.02 0.41
C SER A 107 -29.97 5.95 1.07
N MET A 108 -28.70 5.71 0.77
CA MET A 108 -27.59 6.49 1.29
C MET A 108 -26.48 6.68 0.25
N ILE A 109 -25.74 7.76 0.44
CA ILE A 109 -24.49 8.02 -0.25
C ILE A 109 -23.37 7.84 0.79
N LEU A 110 -22.43 6.97 0.50
CA LEU A 110 -21.26 6.75 1.32
C LEU A 110 -20.13 7.68 0.86
N LEU A 111 -19.47 8.31 1.81
CA LEU A 111 -18.22 9.04 1.63
C LEU A 111 -17.20 8.32 2.50
N SER A 112 -16.16 7.82 1.90
CA SER A 112 -15.18 6.98 2.57
C SER A 112 -13.76 7.43 2.34
N ALA A 113 -12.91 7.19 3.32
CA ALA A 113 -11.46 7.34 3.30
C ALA A 113 -10.88 6.44 4.37
N HIS A 114 -9.65 5.98 4.23
CA HIS A 114 -9.02 5.25 5.32
C HIS A 114 -8.17 6.15 6.22
N TYR A 115 -8.05 5.79 7.50
CA TYR A 115 -7.32 6.61 8.46
C TYR A 115 -6.06 5.93 9.02
N ASP A 116 -5.88 4.64 8.76
CA ASP A 116 -4.61 3.98 9.00
C ASP A 116 -3.62 4.40 7.93
N SER A 117 -2.35 4.40 8.28
CA SER A 117 -1.32 4.95 7.40
C SER A 117 0.04 4.37 7.71
N TYR A 118 0.90 4.36 6.72
CA TYR A 118 2.33 4.18 6.89
C TYR A 118 2.99 5.51 7.23
N PHE A 119 3.93 5.51 8.18
CA PHE A 119 4.70 6.67 8.62
C PHE A 119 3.80 7.86 9.02
N ASP A 120 4.03 9.02 8.43
CA ASP A 120 3.26 10.25 8.71
C ASP A 120 1.91 10.28 7.99
N GLY A 121 1.73 9.48 6.94
CA GLY A 121 0.47 9.22 6.28
C GLY A 121 -0.26 10.45 5.71
N PHE A 122 0.46 11.54 5.38
CA PHE A 122 -0.20 12.76 4.95
C PHE A 122 -1.04 12.56 3.68
N GLN A 123 -0.42 11.98 2.66
CA GLN A 123 -1.06 11.77 1.37
C GLN A 123 -1.95 10.54 1.41
N ASP A 124 -1.46 9.48 2.03
CA ASP A 124 -2.06 8.16 2.11
C ASP A 124 -2.37 7.83 3.58
N ASP A 125 -3.57 8.08 4.14
CA ASP A 125 -4.65 8.75 3.44
C ASP A 125 -5.28 9.85 4.33
N ASN A 126 -4.49 10.40 5.28
CA ASN A 126 -4.98 11.39 6.24
C ASN A 126 -5.50 12.69 5.56
N ALA A 127 -4.95 13.04 4.39
CA ALA A 127 -5.46 14.17 3.62
C ALA A 127 -6.89 13.93 3.12
N ALA A 128 -7.22 12.71 2.71
CA ALA A 128 -8.57 12.32 2.32
C ALA A 128 -9.54 12.37 3.50
N VAL A 129 -9.13 11.86 4.66
CA VAL A 129 -9.93 11.97 5.89
C VAL A 129 -10.19 13.44 6.25
N ALA A 130 -9.17 14.29 6.18
CA ALA A 130 -9.30 15.72 6.45
C ALA A 130 -10.25 16.39 5.46
N MET A 131 -10.19 16.05 4.18
CA MET A 131 -11.09 16.54 3.13
C MET A 131 -12.52 16.09 3.40
N MET A 132 -12.74 14.83 3.70
CA MET A 132 -14.05 14.26 4.03
C MET A 132 -14.69 14.99 5.24
N LEU A 133 -13.90 15.22 6.30
CA LEU A 133 -14.34 15.97 7.47
C LEU A 133 -14.65 17.45 7.13
N GLY A 134 -13.85 18.05 6.24
CA GLY A 134 -14.07 19.40 5.72
C GLY A 134 -15.41 19.51 4.99
N ILE A 135 -15.73 18.55 4.13
CA ILE A 135 -17.00 18.45 3.42
C ILE A 135 -18.16 18.33 4.41
N ALA A 136 -18.08 17.40 5.37
CA ALA A 136 -19.11 17.22 6.38
C ALA A 136 -19.37 18.53 7.16
N ARG A 137 -18.30 19.20 7.57
CA ARG A 137 -18.38 20.49 8.27
C ARG A 137 -19.02 21.59 7.42
N ALA A 138 -18.66 21.67 6.15
CA ALA A 138 -19.22 22.66 5.23
C ALA A 138 -20.73 22.46 5.02
N LEU A 139 -21.15 21.22 4.81
CA LEU A 139 -22.56 20.87 4.65
C LEU A 139 -23.40 21.20 5.90
N ILE A 140 -22.87 20.83 7.07
CA ILE A 140 -23.55 21.13 8.37
C ILE A 140 -23.65 22.66 8.57
N LYS A 141 -22.56 23.40 8.39
CA LYS A 141 -22.56 24.85 8.56
C LYS A 141 -23.45 25.58 7.54
N GLY A 142 -23.50 25.06 6.32
CA GLY A 142 -24.39 25.58 5.28
C GLY A 142 -25.86 25.22 5.46
N GLY A 143 -26.23 24.46 6.48
CA GLY A 143 -27.57 24.01 6.71
C GLY A 143 -28.13 23.09 5.63
N TYR A 144 -27.27 22.40 4.91
CA TYR A 144 -27.66 21.50 3.82
C TYR A 144 -28.59 20.38 4.31
N LYS A 145 -29.65 20.15 3.58
CA LYS A 145 -30.66 19.12 3.86
C LYS A 145 -30.64 18.11 2.68
N PRO A 146 -29.94 17.00 2.81
CA PRO A 146 -29.86 16.00 1.74
C PRO A 146 -31.16 15.22 1.58
N SER A 147 -31.47 14.79 0.37
CA SER A 147 -32.53 13.80 0.12
C SER A 147 -32.10 12.45 0.66
N HIS A 148 -30.94 11.97 0.22
CA HIS A 148 -30.37 10.72 0.70
C HIS A 148 -29.49 10.94 1.92
N THR A 149 -29.48 9.99 2.84
CA THR A 149 -28.58 10.07 4.00
C THR A 149 -27.12 10.04 3.53
N LEU A 150 -26.32 11.02 3.95
CA LEU A 150 -24.88 11.02 3.74
C LEU A 150 -24.20 10.30 4.91
N VAL A 151 -23.45 9.26 4.62
CA VAL A 151 -22.68 8.51 5.62
C VAL A 151 -21.20 8.75 5.35
N PHE A 152 -20.52 9.33 6.33
CA PHE A 152 -19.08 9.54 6.32
C PHE A 152 -18.43 8.39 7.08
N CYS A 153 -17.48 7.70 6.48
CA CYS A 153 -16.84 6.55 7.09
C CYS A 153 -15.33 6.64 6.96
N ALA A 154 -14.65 6.84 8.09
CA ALA A 154 -13.21 6.67 8.17
C ALA A 154 -12.91 5.20 8.45
N MET A 155 -12.32 4.52 7.48
CA MET A 155 -12.03 3.10 7.50
C MET A 155 -10.71 2.82 8.23
N ALA A 156 -10.69 1.79 9.04
CA ALA A 156 -9.48 1.22 9.60
C ALA A 156 -9.00 0.07 8.73
N ALA A 157 -7.72 -0.28 8.88
CA ALA A 157 -7.15 -1.49 8.28
C ALA A 157 -7.39 -1.58 6.76
N GLU A 158 -7.21 -0.47 6.06
CA GLU A 158 -7.15 -0.44 4.61
C GLU A 158 -5.84 -1.07 4.15
N GLU A 159 -4.74 -0.66 4.76
CA GLU A 159 -3.37 -1.08 4.47
C GLU A 159 -3.05 -2.52 4.95
N TRP A 160 -4.04 -3.24 5.42
CA TRP A 160 -3.87 -4.56 6.03
C TRP A 160 -4.80 -5.60 5.42
N GLY A 161 -4.21 -6.77 5.17
CA GLY A 161 -4.93 -7.96 4.77
C GLY A 161 -5.28 -8.88 5.94
N ILE A 162 -6.01 -9.92 5.62
CA ILE A 162 -6.29 -11.04 6.53
C ILE A 162 -5.34 -12.17 6.17
N ILE A 163 -4.56 -12.64 7.15
CA ILE A 163 -3.62 -13.75 6.99
C ILE A 163 -4.35 -14.98 6.43
N ASP A 164 -3.72 -15.69 5.52
CA ASP A 164 -4.22 -16.90 4.87
C ASP A 164 -5.55 -16.71 4.13
N SER A 165 -5.84 -15.49 3.68
CA SER A 165 -7.02 -15.21 2.90
C SER A 165 -6.67 -14.52 1.58
N LYS A 166 -7.63 -14.53 0.65
CA LYS A 166 -7.52 -13.76 -0.60
C LYS A 166 -7.74 -12.25 -0.40
N TYR A 167 -8.11 -11.83 0.79
CA TYR A 167 -8.33 -10.46 1.16
C TYR A 167 -7.04 -9.91 1.77
N ASP A 168 -6.19 -9.40 0.92
CA ASP A 168 -4.87 -8.88 1.26
C ASP A 168 -4.84 -7.36 1.43
N TRP A 169 -6.02 -6.71 1.29
CA TRP A 169 -6.18 -5.26 1.37
C TRP A 169 -7.60 -4.88 1.82
N SER A 170 -7.78 -3.64 2.27
CA SER A 170 -9.10 -3.03 2.57
C SER A 170 -9.98 -3.83 3.53
N THR A 171 -9.39 -4.46 4.53
CA THR A 171 -10.09 -5.32 5.48
C THR A 171 -11.19 -4.58 6.23
N GLY A 172 -10.97 -3.32 6.61
CA GLY A 172 -11.95 -2.51 7.33
C GLY A 172 -13.21 -2.23 6.51
N ALA A 173 -13.04 -1.88 5.22
CA ALA A 173 -14.15 -1.66 4.31
C ALA A 173 -14.99 -2.91 4.10
N TYR A 174 -14.33 -4.06 3.89
CA TYR A 174 -15.03 -5.34 3.80
C TYR A 174 -15.86 -5.65 5.03
N ASN A 175 -15.25 -5.52 6.21
CA ASN A 175 -15.94 -5.80 7.47
C ASN A 175 -17.10 -4.84 7.71
N GLN A 176 -16.94 -3.55 7.34
CA GLN A 176 -17.99 -2.54 7.48
C GLN A 176 -19.27 -2.95 6.77
N VAL A 177 -19.18 -3.35 5.52
CA VAL A 177 -20.34 -3.61 4.66
C VAL A 177 -20.89 -5.03 4.83
N PHE A 178 -20.01 -6.01 5.02
CA PHE A 178 -20.45 -7.41 5.00
C PHE A 178 -20.68 -8.02 6.38
N ARG A 179 -20.09 -7.44 7.44
CA ARG A 179 -20.18 -8.00 8.80
C ARG A 179 -20.85 -7.07 9.79
N VAL A 180 -20.45 -5.79 9.80
CA VAL A 180 -20.96 -4.82 10.79
C VAL A 180 -22.30 -4.25 10.35
N HIS A 181 -22.41 -3.86 9.10
CA HIS A 181 -23.63 -3.27 8.52
C HIS A 181 -24.10 -4.00 7.26
N PRO A 182 -24.41 -5.31 7.32
CA PRO A 182 -24.91 -6.04 6.16
C PRO A 182 -26.21 -5.46 5.60
N ASN A 183 -26.95 -4.70 6.40
CA ASN A 183 -28.16 -3.98 6.00
C ASN A 183 -27.89 -2.75 5.12
N TRP A 184 -26.64 -2.38 4.88
CA TRP A 184 -26.28 -1.34 3.92
C TRP A 184 -26.30 -1.85 2.49
N GLN A 185 -26.19 -3.15 2.29
CA GLN A 185 -26.27 -3.76 0.96
C GLN A 185 -27.60 -3.42 0.31
N GLY A 186 -27.54 -2.94 -0.93
CA GLY A 186 -28.70 -2.49 -1.69
C GLY A 186 -29.26 -1.10 -1.31
N LYS A 187 -28.71 -0.45 -0.26
CA LYS A 187 -29.08 0.90 0.14
C LYS A 187 -28.06 1.96 -0.27
N VAL A 188 -26.81 1.59 -0.43
CA VAL A 188 -25.76 2.49 -0.91
C VAL A 188 -25.95 2.68 -2.41
N ILE A 189 -26.36 3.88 -2.83
CA ILE A 189 -26.60 4.23 -4.23
C ILE A 189 -25.38 4.85 -4.91
N ALA A 190 -24.44 5.36 -4.11
CA ALA A 190 -23.14 5.85 -4.56
C ALA A 190 -22.14 5.75 -3.41
N ASP A 191 -20.89 5.45 -3.74
CA ASP A 191 -19.74 5.57 -2.85
C ASP A 191 -18.73 6.55 -3.48
N LEU A 192 -18.37 7.55 -2.70
CA LEU A 192 -17.35 8.52 -3.01
C LEU A 192 -16.14 8.18 -2.14
N ASN A 193 -15.28 7.30 -2.65
CA ASN A 193 -14.04 6.96 -2.00
C ASN A 193 -12.99 8.02 -2.32
N PHE A 194 -12.46 8.65 -1.29
CA PHE A 194 -11.37 9.60 -1.38
C PHE A 194 -10.07 8.86 -1.12
N GLU A 195 -9.12 9.03 -2.02
CA GLU A 195 -7.84 8.33 -1.99
C GLU A 195 -6.76 9.23 -2.55
N LEU A 196 -5.63 9.35 -1.86
CA LEU A 196 -4.46 10.08 -2.32
C LEU A 196 -4.75 11.49 -2.88
N PRO A 197 -5.57 12.34 -2.26
CA PRO A 197 -6.03 13.59 -2.87
C PRO A 197 -4.96 14.68 -2.94
N ALA A 198 -3.81 14.48 -2.33
CA ALA A 198 -2.73 15.46 -2.25
C ALA A 198 -1.67 15.30 -3.35
N HIS A 199 -2.00 14.64 -4.45
CA HIS A 199 -1.14 14.59 -5.63
C HIS A 199 -1.04 15.96 -6.29
N ALA A 200 0.19 16.43 -6.45
CA ALA A 200 0.52 17.61 -7.24
C ALA A 200 1.04 17.21 -8.63
#